data_6e24f9ab2de72b53774ae3320b41914e
#
_entry.id   6e24f9ab2de72b53774ae3320b41914e
#
_cell.length_a   1.000
_cell.length_b   1.000
_cell.length_c   1.000
_cell.angle_alpha   90.00
_cell.angle_beta   90.00
_cell.angle_gamma   90.00
#
_symmetry.space_group_name_H-M   'P 1'
#
loop_
_entity.id
_entity.type
_entity.pdbx_description
1 polymer ?
#
loop_
_entity_poly.entity_id
_entity_poly.type
_entity_poly.pdbx_seq_one_letter_code
_entity_poly.pdbx_strand_id
1 'polypeptide(L)'
;MLQNTETCIVITGASSGIGYETAKAFAERGSGLILIARRKERLETLRREILSIHPMLDIVVKDADLSVPQNVFQLYENIKSYPLQTWINNAGFGNYGSVGNQDLEKISRMLHLNVEALTVFSSLFVRDFKDIEGTQLINVSSCGGYTIVPNAVT
;
A
#
# COMPACT_ATOMS: atom_id res chain seq x y z
N MET A 1 -6.58 -12.16 -14.17
CA MET A 1 -5.38 -11.98 -15.04
C MET A 1 -5.46 -10.60 -15.62
N LEU A 2 -4.30 -9.96 -15.80
CA LEU A 2 -4.23 -8.69 -16.54
C LEU A 2 -4.48 -9.00 -18.02
N GLN A 3 -5.15 -8.08 -18.71
CA GLN A 3 -5.52 -8.27 -20.12
C GLN A 3 -4.74 -7.34 -21.04
N ASN A 4 -4.37 -6.16 -20.55
CA ASN A 4 -3.85 -5.08 -21.38
C ASN A 4 -2.51 -4.50 -20.89
N THR A 5 -2.08 -4.83 -19.68
CA THR A 5 -0.83 -4.30 -19.12
C THR A 5 0.17 -5.41 -18.83
N GLU A 6 1.44 -5.18 -19.19
CA GLU A 6 2.53 -6.16 -19.02
C GLU A 6 2.98 -6.29 -17.58
N THR A 7 2.92 -5.21 -16.81
CA THR A 7 3.40 -5.15 -15.42
C THR A 7 2.43 -4.39 -14.51
N CYS A 8 2.52 -4.64 -13.22
CA CYS A 8 1.69 -4.00 -12.19
C CYS A 8 2.51 -3.26 -11.13
N ILE A 9 1.91 -2.19 -10.66
CA ILE A 9 2.35 -1.44 -9.49
C ILE A 9 1.41 -1.74 -8.32
N VAL A 10 1.93 -2.26 -7.22
CA VAL A 10 1.19 -2.48 -5.97
C VAL A 10 1.28 -1.24 -5.10
N ILE A 11 0.13 -0.72 -4.63
CA ILE A 11 0.08 0.46 -3.77
C ILE A 11 -0.78 0.17 -2.55
N THR A 12 -0.16 0.11 -1.37
CA THR A 12 -0.88 0.01 -0.11
C THR A 12 -1.34 1.39 0.36
N GLY A 13 -2.51 1.47 1.00
CA GLY A 13 -3.08 2.76 1.45
C GLY A 13 -3.60 3.64 0.31
N ALA A 14 -3.97 3.05 -0.83
CA ALA A 14 -4.38 3.77 -2.04
C ALA A 14 -5.74 4.51 -1.94
N SER A 15 -6.47 4.39 -0.84
CA SER A 15 -7.82 4.98 -0.72
C SER A 15 -7.84 6.48 -0.41
N SER A 16 -6.70 7.13 -0.18
CA SER A 16 -6.58 8.57 0.12
C SER A 16 -5.13 9.05 0.14
N GLY A 17 -4.94 10.38 0.10
CA GLY A 17 -3.65 11.05 0.29
C GLY A 17 -2.59 10.61 -0.72
N ILE A 18 -1.36 10.38 -0.24
CA ILE A 18 -0.21 10.06 -1.09
C ILE A 18 -0.49 8.82 -1.96
N GLY A 19 -1.02 7.74 -1.40
CA GLY A 19 -1.29 6.52 -2.16
C GLY A 19 -2.32 6.70 -3.28
N TYR A 20 -3.33 7.53 -3.06
CA TYR A 20 -4.33 7.89 -4.06
C TYR A 20 -3.72 8.65 -5.25
N GLU A 21 -2.93 9.70 -4.96
CA GLU A 21 -2.26 10.49 -6.01
C GLU A 21 -1.17 9.69 -6.72
N THR A 22 -0.47 8.82 -5.99
CA THR A 22 0.51 7.89 -6.56
C THR A 22 -0.14 6.94 -7.57
N ALA A 23 -1.33 6.41 -7.26
CA ALA A 23 -2.06 5.55 -8.19
C ALA A 23 -2.41 6.27 -9.49
N LYS A 24 -2.85 7.53 -9.42
CA LYS A 24 -3.15 8.34 -10.61
C LYS A 24 -1.89 8.63 -11.43
N ALA A 25 -0.77 8.97 -10.78
CA ALA A 25 0.48 9.25 -11.46
C ALA A 25 1.05 8.02 -12.21
N PHE A 26 0.91 6.81 -11.66
CA PHE A 26 1.29 5.59 -12.36
C PHE A 26 0.30 5.20 -13.48
N ALA A 27 -0.99 5.50 -13.30
CA ALA A 27 -1.99 5.33 -14.36
C ALA A 27 -1.67 6.18 -15.59
N GLU A 28 -1.25 7.43 -15.42
CA GLU A 28 -0.80 8.32 -16.50
C GLU A 28 0.40 7.75 -17.29
N ARG A 29 1.19 6.89 -16.66
CA ARG A 29 2.33 6.19 -17.29
C ARG A 29 1.94 4.89 -17.98
N GLY A 30 0.66 4.50 -17.94
CA GLY A 30 0.15 3.28 -18.55
C GLY A 30 0.41 2.01 -17.74
N SER A 31 0.79 2.11 -16.47
CA SER A 31 1.04 0.96 -15.62
C SER A 31 -0.25 0.34 -15.10
N GLY A 32 -0.33 -0.99 -15.09
CA GLY A 32 -1.37 -1.72 -14.38
C GLY A 32 -1.27 -1.49 -12.86
N LEU A 33 -2.40 -1.50 -12.15
CA LEU A 33 -2.43 -1.14 -10.73
C LEU A 33 -3.08 -2.24 -9.88
N ILE A 34 -2.49 -2.49 -8.71
CA ILE A 34 -3.11 -3.26 -7.62
C ILE A 34 -3.28 -2.31 -6.44
N LEU A 35 -4.51 -1.87 -6.22
CA LEU A 35 -4.87 -0.88 -5.21
C LEU A 35 -5.34 -1.57 -3.93
N ILE A 36 -4.66 -1.31 -2.81
CA ILE A 36 -4.91 -1.98 -1.53
C ILE A 36 -5.26 -0.96 -0.45
N ALA A 37 -6.39 -1.14 0.22
CA ALA A 37 -6.79 -0.41 1.43
C ALA A 37 -8.00 -1.07 2.10
N ARG A 38 -8.38 -0.61 3.29
CA ARG A 38 -9.55 -1.12 4.03
C ARG A 38 -10.90 -0.69 3.44
N ARG A 39 -10.95 0.51 2.84
CA ARG A 39 -12.19 1.14 2.35
C ARG A 39 -12.40 0.80 0.88
N LYS A 40 -13.09 -0.31 0.62
CA LYS A 40 -13.36 -0.82 -0.73
C LYS A 40 -14.03 0.21 -1.63
N GLU A 41 -15.05 0.89 -1.12
CA GLU A 41 -15.82 1.86 -1.90
C GLU A 41 -14.95 3.02 -2.43
N ARG A 42 -13.96 3.44 -1.63
CA ARG A 42 -13.00 4.48 -2.07
C ARG A 42 -12.04 3.96 -3.13
N LEU A 43 -11.60 2.71 -3.02
CA LEU A 43 -10.78 2.08 -4.06
C LEU A 43 -11.53 1.93 -5.37
N GLU A 44 -12.80 1.51 -5.31
CA GLU A 44 -13.66 1.39 -6.51
C GLU A 44 -13.97 2.77 -7.13
N THR A 45 -14.06 3.82 -6.31
CA THR A 45 -14.20 5.18 -6.81
C THR A 45 -12.93 5.61 -7.55
N LEU A 46 -11.75 5.44 -6.94
CA LEU A 46 -10.47 5.71 -7.58
C LEU A 46 -10.30 4.92 -8.90
N ARG A 47 -10.64 3.63 -8.87
CA ARG A 47 -10.62 2.80 -10.08
C ARG A 47 -11.48 3.38 -11.20
N ARG A 48 -12.72 3.78 -10.90
CA ARG A 48 -13.63 4.39 -11.91
C ARG A 48 -13.07 5.72 -12.42
N GLU A 49 -12.52 6.56 -11.57
CA GLU A 49 -11.89 7.83 -11.99
C GLU A 49 -10.73 7.58 -12.95
N ILE A 50 -9.83 6.65 -12.62
CA ILE A 50 -8.70 6.32 -13.50
C ILE A 50 -9.21 5.73 -14.82
N LEU A 51 -10.13 4.78 -14.79
CA LEU A 51 -10.64 4.13 -16.00
C LEU A 51 -11.46 5.08 -16.90
N SER A 52 -12.01 6.18 -16.36
CA SER A 52 -12.66 7.20 -17.17
C SER A 52 -11.69 7.97 -18.09
N ILE A 53 -10.40 8.01 -17.72
CA ILE A 53 -9.34 8.70 -18.47
C ILE A 53 -8.48 7.67 -19.22
N HIS A 54 -8.23 6.52 -18.61
CA HIS A 54 -7.37 5.45 -19.11
C HIS A 54 -8.14 4.11 -19.19
N PRO A 55 -9.11 3.96 -20.11
CA PRO A 55 -10.06 2.83 -20.11
C PRO A 55 -9.42 1.46 -20.36
N MET A 56 -8.21 1.42 -20.88
CA MET A 56 -7.49 0.17 -21.19
C MET A 56 -6.60 -0.34 -20.07
N LEU A 57 -6.50 0.38 -18.93
CA LEU A 57 -5.64 -0.06 -17.84
C LEU A 57 -6.26 -1.22 -17.04
N ASP A 58 -5.42 -2.16 -16.68
CA ASP A 58 -5.80 -3.20 -15.72
C ASP A 58 -5.67 -2.67 -14.29
N ILE A 59 -6.79 -2.62 -13.58
CA ILE A 59 -6.82 -2.16 -12.18
C ILE A 59 -7.50 -3.20 -11.31
N VAL A 60 -6.75 -3.76 -10.38
CA VAL A 60 -7.21 -4.72 -9.39
C VAL A 60 -7.41 -4.01 -8.05
N VAL A 61 -8.57 -4.19 -7.44
CA VAL A 61 -8.87 -3.68 -6.10
C VAL A 61 -8.82 -4.83 -5.09
N LYS A 62 -8.13 -4.62 -3.99
CA LYS A 62 -8.05 -5.55 -2.85
C LYS A 62 -8.35 -4.81 -1.55
N ASP A 63 -9.49 -5.13 -0.95
CA ASP A 63 -9.84 -4.64 0.37
C ASP A 63 -9.20 -5.52 1.44
N ALA A 64 -8.31 -4.93 2.24
CA ALA A 64 -7.63 -5.62 3.33
C ALA A 64 -7.29 -4.66 4.47
N ASP A 65 -7.49 -5.11 5.71
CA ASP A 65 -6.95 -4.44 6.89
C ASP A 65 -5.56 -5.01 7.20
N LEU A 66 -4.54 -4.24 6.82
CA LEU A 66 -3.13 -4.62 6.99
C LEU A 66 -2.63 -4.46 8.43
N SER A 67 -3.44 -3.94 9.35
CA SER A 67 -3.16 -3.97 10.79
C SER A 67 -3.46 -5.33 11.44
N VAL A 68 -3.95 -6.29 10.66
CA VAL A 68 -4.17 -7.68 11.06
C VAL A 68 -3.11 -8.55 10.37
N PRO A 69 -2.16 -9.14 11.10
CA PRO A 69 -1.01 -9.84 10.53
C PRO A 69 -1.36 -10.93 9.52
N GLN A 70 -2.41 -11.71 9.79
CA GLN A 70 -2.85 -12.79 8.89
C GLN A 70 -3.26 -12.28 7.51
N ASN A 71 -3.88 -11.10 7.44
CA ASN A 71 -4.31 -10.49 6.17
C ASN A 71 -3.12 -10.13 5.28
N VAL A 72 -1.97 -9.79 5.87
CA VAL A 72 -0.74 -9.43 5.13
C VAL A 72 -0.25 -10.63 4.30
N PHE A 73 -0.14 -11.80 4.93
CA PHE A 73 0.29 -13.02 4.25
C PHE A 73 -0.72 -13.49 3.20
N GLN A 74 -2.01 -13.51 3.56
CA GLN A 74 -3.08 -13.91 2.64
C GLN A 74 -3.14 -13.00 1.41
N LEU A 75 -3.02 -11.68 1.62
CA LEU A 75 -3.01 -10.73 0.52
C LEU A 75 -1.83 -10.97 -0.42
N TYR A 76 -0.62 -11.13 0.13
CA TYR A 76 0.57 -11.38 -0.68
C TYR A 76 0.42 -12.64 -1.53
N GLU A 77 -0.01 -13.75 -0.93
CA GLU A 77 -0.26 -15.01 -1.66
C GLU A 77 -1.28 -14.84 -2.81
N ASN A 78 -2.29 -14.00 -2.61
CA ASN A 78 -3.33 -13.72 -3.61
C ASN A 78 -2.86 -12.86 -4.79
N ILE A 79 -1.75 -12.12 -4.64
CA ILE A 79 -1.31 -11.18 -5.67
C ILE A 79 0.10 -11.45 -6.21
N LYS A 80 0.92 -12.29 -5.58
CA LYS A 80 2.28 -12.58 -6.03
C LYS A 80 2.39 -13.21 -7.42
N SER A 81 1.30 -13.79 -7.93
CA SER A 81 1.25 -14.36 -9.29
C SER A 81 1.05 -13.31 -10.40
N TYR A 82 0.76 -12.06 -10.04
CA TYR A 82 0.75 -10.97 -11.02
C TYR A 82 2.18 -10.58 -11.40
N PRO A 83 2.40 -10.02 -12.59
CA PRO A 83 3.71 -9.53 -13.02
C PRO A 83 4.07 -8.23 -12.29
N LEU A 84 4.45 -8.35 -11.02
CA LEU A 84 4.73 -7.20 -10.16
C LEU A 84 6.05 -6.54 -10.54
N GLN A 85 6.02 -5.26 -10.87
CA GLN A 85 7.20 -4.46 -11.15
C GLN A 85 7.60 -3.59 -9.96
N THR A 86 6.63 -2.91 -9.35
CA THR A 86 6.90 -2.01 -8.22
C THR A 86 5.96 -2.33 -7.06
N TRP A 87 6.53 -2.41 -5.87
CA TRP A 87 5.77 -2.51 -4.63
C TRP A 87 5.94 -1.24 -3.81
N ILE A 88 4.83 -0.56 -3.48
CA ILE A 88 4.82 0.68 -2.71
C ILE A 88 4.13 0.46 -1.37
N ASN A 89 4.93 0.39 -0.30
CA ASN A 89 4.45 0.41 1.07
C ASN A 89 4.17 1.86 1.46
N ASN A 90 2.89 2.26 1.40
CA ASN A 90 2.43 3.59 1.74
C ASN A 90 1.37 3.59 2.83
N ALA A 91 0.72 2.45 3.09
CA ALA A 91 -0.27 2.36 4.15
C ALA A 91 0.33 2.66 5.53
N GLY A 92 -0.28 3.58 6.26
CA GLY A 92 0.15 3.95 7.60
C GLY A 92 -0.83 4.94 8.23
N PHE A 93 -0.78 5.06 9.55
CA PHE A 93 -1.46 6.13 10.28
C PHE A 93 -0.66 6.51 11.53
N GLY A 94 -0.84 7.75 12.00
CA GLY A 94 -0.25 8.25 13.23
C GLY A 94 -1.23 8.22 14.41
N ASN A 95 -0.68 8.25 15.61
CA ASN A 95 -1.44 8.39 16.85
C ASN A 95 -0.89 9.57 17.64
N TYR A 96 -1.79 10.42 18.14
CA TYR A 96 -1.45 11.63 18.87
C TYR A 96 -2.09 11.63 20.24
N GLY A 97 -1.40 12.15 21.24
CA GLY A 97 -1.89 12.33 22.59
C GLY A 97 -0.81 12.08 23.66
N SER A 98 -1.16 12.27 24.93
CA SER A 98 -0.26 12.00 26.04
C SER A 98 0.01 10.50 26.19
N VAL A 99 1.25 10.10 26.42
CA VAL A 99 1.69 8.69 26.56
C VAL A 99 0.85 7.89 27.55
N GLY A 100 0.51 8.50 28.71
CA GLY A 100 -0.26 7.81 29.75
C GLY A 100 -1.74 7.57 29.43
N ASN A 101 -2.29 8.24 28.40
CA ASN A 101 -3.72 8.22 28.07
C ASN A 101 -4.00 7.60 26.68
N GLN A 102 -3.04 6.87 26.13
CA GLN A 102 -3.16 6.25 24.81
C GLN A 102 -4.00 4.98 24.85
N ASP A 103 -4.80 4.77 23.80
CA ASP A 103 -5.43 3.49 23.53
C ASP A 103 -4.36 2.48 23.06
N LEU A 104 -4.08 1.50 23.92
CA LEU A 104 -3.04 0.48 23.67
C LEU A 104 -3.37 -0.40 22.47
N GLU A 105 -4.66 -0.69 22.21
CA GLU A 105 -5.08 -1.47 21.04
C GLU A 105 -4.82 -0.67 19.76
N LYS A 106 -5.10 0.62 19.76
CA LYS A 106 -4.79 1.50 18.63
C LYS A 106 -3.29 1.59 18.37
N ILE A 107 -2.46 1.68 19.42
CA ILE A 107 -0.99 1.63 19.29
C ILE A 107 -0.55 0.31 18.67
N SER A 108 -1.04 -0.81 19.19
CA SER A 108 -0.71 -2.14 18.67
C SER A 108 -1.04 -2.25 17.18
N ARG A 109 -2.24 -1.84 16.77
CA ARG A 109 -2.66 -1.84 15.37
C ARG A 109 -1.80 -0.92 14.49
N MET A 110 -1.36 0.20 15.04
CA MET A 110 -0.46 1.11 14.33
C MET A 110 0.91 0.47 14.09
N LEU A 111 1.49 -0.18 15.09
CA LEU A 111 2.76 -0.91 14.96
C LEU A 111 2.63 -2.07 13.96
N HIS A 112 1.54 -2.82 14.01
CA HIS A 112 1.28 -3.88 13.03
C HIS A 112 1.22 -3.32 11.60
N LEU A 113 0.56 -2.19 11.39
CA LEU A 113 0.46 -1.60 10.05
C LEU A 113 1.77 -0.95 9.59
N ASN A 114 2.32 -0.03 10.43
CA ASN A 114 3.43 0.83 10.00
C ASN A 114 4.78 0.11 9.98
N VAL A 115 4.94 -0.93 10.82
CA VAL A 115 6.21 -1.64 10.98
C VAL A 115 6.11 -3.07 10.46
N GLU A 116 5.25 -3.90 11.04
CA GLU A 116 5.20 -5.32 10.73
C GLU A 116 4.76 -5.58 9.27
N ALA A 117 3.63 -5.02 8.84
CA ALA A 117 3.13 -5.21 7.48
C ALA A 117 4.11 -4.72 6.42
N LEU A 118 4.71 -3.54 6.62
CA LEU A 118 5.74 -2.99 5.74
C LEU A 118 6.95 -3.92 5.66
N THR A 119 7.45 -4.40 6.81
CA THR A 119 8.63 -5.27 6.88
C THR A 119 8.36 -6.63 6.21
N VAL A 120 7.20 -7.23 6.47
CA VAL A 120 6.80 -8.52 5.89
C VAL A 120 6.65 -8.39 4.37
N PHE A 121 5.92 -7.41 3.87
CA PHE A 121 5.78 -7.19 2.42
C PHE A 121 7.11 -6.91 1.74
N SER A 122 7.97 -6.09 2.36
CA SER A 122 9.31 -5.82 1.83
C SER A 122 10.13 -7.10 1.72
N SER A 123 10.13 -7.94 2.76
CA SER A 123 10.87 -9.19 2.78
C SER A 123 10.35 -10.19 1.75
N LEU A 124 9.02 -10.32 1.63
CA LEU A 124 8.38 -11.23 0.69
C LEU A 124 8.63 -10.78 -0.76
N PHE A 125 8.48 -9.48 -1.05
CA PHE A 125 8.70 -8.94 -2.38
C PHE A 125 10.17 -9.09 -2.80
N VAL A 126 11.12 -8.74 -1.94
CA VAL A 126 12.55 -8.90 -2.24
C VAL A 126 12.90 -10.38 -2.45
N ARG A 127 12.38 -11.28 -1.61
CA ARG A 127 12.61 -12.72 -1.77
C ARG A 127 12.20 -13.24 -3.16
N ASP A 128 11.02 -12.82 -3.63
CA ASP A 128 10.41 -13.41 -4.83
C ASP A 128 10.78 -12.65 -6.12
N PHE A 129 11.19 -11.36 -6.02
CA PHE A 129 11.36 -10.48 -7.19
C PHE A 129 12.76 -9.85 -7.35
N LYS A 130 13.71 -10.01 -6.39
CA LYS A 130 15.04 -9.37 -6.42
C LYS A 130 15.87 -9.66 -7.68
N ASP A 131 15.66 -10.81 -8.29
CA ASP A 131 16.42 -11.25 -9.48
C ASP A 131 15.70 -10.90 -10.81
N ILE A 132 14.55 -10.20 -10.73
CA ILE A 132 13.79 -9.74 -11.90
C ILE A 132 14.20 -8.30 -12.21
N GLU A 133 14.76 -8.08 -13.39
CA GLU A 133 15.21 -6.75 -13.82
C GLU A 133 14.06 -5.74 -13.86
N GLY A 134 14.34 -4.51 -13.42
CA GLY A 134 13.36 -3.42 -13.40
C GLY A 134 12.39 -3.42 -12.22
N THR A 135 12.48 -4.39 -11.30
CA THR A 135 11.65 -4.40 -10.11
C THR A 135 12.12 -3.38 -9.07
N GLN A 136 11.16 -2.78 -8.37
CA GLN A 136 11.42 -1.72 -7.38
C GLN A 136 10.58 -1.90 -6.12
N LEU A 137 11.21 -1.68 -4.97
CA LEU A 137 10.53 -1.58 -3.67
C LEU A 137 10.63 -0.14 -3.15
N ILE A 138 9.48 0.46 -2.85
CA ILE A 138 9.39 1.83 -2.33
C ILE A 138 8.70 1.80 -0.97
N ASN A 139 9.37 2.31 0.06
CA ASN A 139 8.82 2.49 1.39
C ASN A 139 8.58 3.99 1.64
N VAL A 140 7.30 4.38 1.78
CA VAL A 140 6.94 5.76 2.12
C VAL A 140 7.12 5.95 3.62
N SER A 141 8.06 6.82 3.98
CA SER A 141 8.38 7.18 5.36
C SER A 141 7.62 8.45 5.79
N SER A 142 7.96 8.99 6.94
CA SER A 142 7.38 10.22 7.48
C SER A 142 8.46 11.18 7.95
N CYS A 143 8.20 12.48 7.83
CA CYS A 143 9.04 13.50 8.46
C CYS A 143 9.09 13.35 10.00
N GLY A 144 8.05 12.76 10.60
CA GLY A 144 8.05 12.41 12.03
C GLY A 144 9.15 11.44 12.46
N GLY A 145 9.80 10.72 11.53
CA GLY A 145 10.99 9.91 11.80
C GLY A 145 12.29 10.72 11.96
N TYR A 146 12.29 11.99 11.57
CA TYR A 146 13.46 12.87 11.59
C TYR A 146 13.29 14.11 12.48
N THR A 147 12.07 14.45 12.85
CA THR A 147 11.75 15.64 13.65
C THR A 147 10.95 15.25 14.88
N ILE A 148 11.15 15.99 15.97
CA ILE A 148 10.31 15.86 17.16
C ILE A 148 8.91 16.39 16.83
N VAL A 149 7.92 15.54 16.92
CA VAL A 149 6.51 15.91 16.77
C VAL A 149 5.86 15.87 18.15
N PRO A 150 5.52 17.01 18.75
CA PRO A 150 4.90 17.04 20.08
C PRO A 150 3.62 16.20 20.12
N ASN A 151 3.44 15.40 21.17
CA ASN A 151 2.30 14.48 21.35
C ASN A 151 2.17 13.37 20.28
N ALA A 152 3.14 13.19 19.40
CA ALA A 152 3.24 11.97 18.61
C ALA A 152 3.97 10.92 19.45
N VAL A 153 3.31 9.80 19.72
CA VAL A 153 3.81 8.80 20.68
C VAL A 153 4.66 7.73 20.02
N THR A 154 4.62 7.68 18.72
CA THR A 154 5.36 6.69 17.92
C THR A 154 5.68 7.24 16.54
#